data_49ed4f096bca29a92455e7d13deb477d
#
_entry.id   49ed4f096bca29a92455e7d13deb477d
#
_cell.length_a   1.000
_cell.length_b   1.000
_cell.length_c   1.000
_cell.angle_alpha   90.00
_cell.angle_beta   90.00
_cell.angle_gamma   90.00
#
_symmetry.space_group_name_H-M   'P 1'
#
loop_
_entity.id
_entity.type
_entity.pdbx_description
1 polymer ?
#
loop_
_entity_poly.entity_id
_entity_poly.type
_entity_poly.pdbx_seq_one_letter_code
_entity_poly.pdbx_strand_id
1 'polypeptide(L)'
;MKIRFQADADIDPDIRKGLLRREPAIDFRPAASIIPDGTLDAEVLRIAAEDGRVLVSGDLRTMSVHFHGFVATHESPGVLMIPSSRSIGAAIEGLLFVWLNWTPDDLHNRVQWLP
;
A
#
# COMPACT_ATOMS: atom_id res chain seq x y z
N MET A 1 4.44 -14.81 -8.53
CA MET A 1 3.78 -13.53 -8.84
C MET A 1 4.24 -12.46 -7.88
N LYS A 2 4.62 -11.33 -8.40
CA LYS A 2 5.10 -10.21 -7.56
C LYS A 2 3.94 -9.39 -7.02
N ILE A 3 4.14 -8.81 -5.83
CA ILE A 3 3.20 -7.86 -5.24
C ILE A 3 3.10 -6.63 -6.12
N ARG A 4 1.88 -6.15 -6.34
CA ARG A 4 1.57 -4.89 -7.02
C ARG A 4 1.02 -3.92 -5.98
N PHE A 5 1.45 -2.67 -6.04
CA PHE A 5 1.14 -1.69 -5.01
C PHE A 5 0.17 -0.62 -5.49
N GLN A 6 -0.60 -0.08 -4.54
CA GLN A 6 -1.43 1.11 -4.70
C GLN A 6 -1.11 2.10 -3.59
N ALA A 7 -0.65 3.29 -3.95
CA ALA A 7 -0.43 4.34 -2.95
C ALA A 7 -1.76 4.91 -2.48
N ASP A 8 -1.88 5.14 -1.16
CA ASP A 8 -2.93 5.99 -0.61
C ASP A 8 -2.58 7.46 -0.85
N ALA A 9 -3.57 8.35 -0.72
CA ALA A 9 -3.40 9.78 -1.00
C ALA A 9 -2.38 10.45 -0.08
N ASP A 10 -2.13 9.90 1.12
CA ASP A 10 -1.18 10.45 2.09
C ASP A 10 0.29 10.05 1.84
N ILE A 11 0.56 9.22 0.84
CA ILE A 11 1.92 8.76 0.55
C ILE A 11 2.66 9.82 -0.27
N ASP A 12 3.86 10.20 0.21
CA ASP A 12 4.71 11.16 -0.49
C ASP A 12 5.07 10.61 -1.89
N PRO A 13 4.81 11.36 -2.96
CA PRO A 13 5.12 10.91 -4.33
C PRO A 13 6.60 10.58 -4.56
N ASP A 14 7.49 11.13 -3.76
CA ASP A 14 8.93 10.86 -3.89
C ASP A 14 9.29 9.42 -3.52
N ILE A 15 8.47 8.76 -2.71
CA ILE A 15 8.64 7.33 -2.39
C ILE A 15 8.54 6.50 -3.67
N ARG A 16 7.47 6.71 -4.45
CA ARG A 16 7.28 5.98 -5.71
C ARG A 16 8.41 6.29 -6.69
N LYS A 17 8.77 7.56 -6.83
CA LYS A 17 9.83 7.98 -7.76
C LYS A 17 11.15 7.31 -7.42
N GLY A 18 11.54 7.32 -6.15
CA GLY A 18 12.79 6.70 -5.70
C GLY A 18 12.75 5.18 -5.82
N LEU A 19 11.62 4.56 -5.53
CA LEU A 19 11.46 3.11 -5.65
C LEU A 19 11.60 2.66 -7.11
N LEU A 20 10.95 3.33 -8.04
CA LEU A 20 11.00 2.99 -9.46
C LEU A 20 12.38 3.29 -10.07
N ARG A 21 13.12 4.22 -9.49
CA ARG A 21 14.51 4.48 -9.89
C ARG A 21 15.42 3.31 -9.51
N ARG A 22 15.14 2.69 -8.36
CA ARG A 22 15.89 1.52 -7.87
C ARG A 22 15.52 0.25 -8.63
N GLU A 23 14.22 0.05 -8.90
CA GLU A 23 13.71 -1.14 -9.59
C GLU A 23 12.52 -0.78 -10.49
N PRO A 24 12.77 -0.49 -11.78
CA PRO A 24 11.70 -0.08 -12.70
C PRO A 24 10.62 -1.13 -12.95
N ALA A 25 10.87 -2.39 -12.63
CA ALA A 25 9.91 -3.47 -12.83
C ALA A 25 8.78 -3.47 -11.78
N ILE A 26 8.92 -2.70 -10.69
CA ILE A 26 7.89 -2.63 -9.66
C ILE A 26 6.64 -1.94 -10.20
N ASP A 27 5.49 -2.58 -10.00
CA ASP A 27 4.19 -2.01 -10.35
C ASP A 27 3.64 -1.25 -9.14
N PHE A 28 3.79 0.07 -9.15
CA PHE A 28 3.36 0.93 -8.07
C PHE A 28 2.48 2.04 -8.63
N ARG A 29 1.15 1.92 -8.43
CA ARG A 29 0.20 2.88 -8.95
C ARG A 29 0.07 4.09 -8.02
N PRO A 30 0.24 5.32 -8.53
CA PRO A 30 0.09 6.52 -7.70
C PRO A 30 -1.38 6.77 -7.37
N ALA A 31 -1.63 7.52 -6.29
CA ALA A 31 -2.98 7.88 -5.88
C ALA A 31 -3.62 8.93 -6.81
N ALA A 32 -2.82 9.83 -7.35
CA ALA A 32 -3.27 11.09 -7.97
C ALA A 32 -4.40 10.94 -9.00
N SER A 33 -4.41 9.86 -9.79
CA SER A 33 -5.41 9.69 -10.86
C SER A 33 -6.54 8.73 -10.50
N ILE A 34 -6.47 8.03 -9.37
CA ILE A 34 -7.42 6.97 -9.02
C ILE A 34 -8.04 7.16 -7.63
N ILE A 35 -7.36 7.83 -6.73
CA ILE A 35 -7.83 8.11 -5.37
C ILE A 35 -7.86 9.63 -5.17
N PRO A 36 -9.00 10.30 -5.39
CA PRO A 36 -9.13 11.73 -5.11
C PRO A 36 -8.90 12.03 -3.63
N ASP A 37 -8.42 13.24 -3.34
CA ASP A 37 -8.30 13.72 -1.98
C ASP A 37 -9.66 13.67 -1.28
N GLY A 38 -9.66 13.22 -0.02
CA GLY A 38 -10.89 13.10 0.74
C GLY A 38 -11.68 11.83 0.49
N THR A 39 -11.17 10.90 -0.32
CA THR A 39 -11.81 9.59 -0.50
C THR A 39 -11.85 8.83 0.82
N LEU A 40 -13.01 8.26 1.15
CA LEU A 40 -13.16 7.48 2.38
C LEU A 40 -12.31 6.21 2.34
N ASP A 41 -11.81 5.80 3.51
CA ASP A 41 -10.90 4.66 3.62
C ASP A 41 -11.50 3.36 3.07
N ALA A 42 -12.80 3.12 3.29
CA ALA A 42 -13.47 1.94 2.75
C ALA A 42 -13.44 1.92 1.22
N GLU A 43 -13.58 3.07 0.59
CA GLU A 43 -13.50 3.20 -0.86
C GLU A 43 -12.08 3.02 -1.38
N VAL A 44 -11.09 3.53 -0.64
CA VAL A 44 -9.68 3.33 -0.97
C VAL A 44 -9.33 1.83 -0.96
N LEU A 45 -9.81 1.11 0.06
CA LEU A 45 -9.62 -0.34 0.15
C LEU A 45 -10.27 -1.07 -1.03
N ARG A 46 -11.47 -0.64 -1.42
CA ARG A 46 -12.18 -1.22 -2.56
C ARG A 46 -11.41 -1.00 -3.87
N ILE A 47 -10.93 0.21 -4.10
CA ILE A 47 -10.16 0.56 -5.31
C ILE A 47 -8.91 -0.32 -5.42
N ALA A 48 -8.17 -0.46 -4.34
CA ALA A 48 -6.97 -1.30 -4.34
C ALA A 48 -7.31 -2.78 -4.59
N ALA A 49 -8.35 -3.28 -3.92
CA ALA A 49 -8.77 -4.68 -4.03
C ALA A 49 -9.26 -5.04 -5.43
N GLU A 50 -9.98 -4.14 -6.09
CA GLU A 50 -10.50 -4.39 -7.45
C GLU A 50 -9.40 -4.65 -8.46
N ASP A 51 -8.22 -4.06 -8.26
CA ASP A 51 -7.07 -4.26 -9.16
C ASP A 51 -6.02 -5.21 -8.57
N GLY A 52 -6.33 -5.89 -7.48
CA GLY A 52 -5.43 -6.86 -6.87
C GLY A 52 -4.15 -6.24 -6.32
N ARG A 53 -4.22 -5.00 -5.83
CA ARG A 53 -3.05 -4.26 -5.35
C ARG A 53 -3.02 -4.18 -3.83
N VAL A 54 -1.83 -4.34 -3.27
CA VAL A 54 -1.59 -4.06 -1.86
C VAL A 54 -1.59 -2.54 -1.65
N LEU A 55 -2.42 -2.09 -0.72
CA LEU A 55 -2.50 -0.66 -0.39
C LEU A 55 -1.30 -0.27 0.49
N VAL A 56 -0.65 0.82 0.15
CA VAL A 56 0.44 1.42 0.94
C VAL A 56 -0.09 2.70 1.56
N SER A 57 -0.16 2.76 2.87
CA SER A 57 -0.76 3.88 3.61
C SER A 57 0.07 4.26 4.83
N GLY A 58 -0.05 5.51 5.26
CA GLY A 58 0.57 6.01 6.50
C GLY A 58 -0.41 6.20 7.64
N ASP A 59 -1.71 6.07 7.40
CA ASP A 59 -2.75 6.34 8.41
C ASP A 59 -3.26 5.06 9.05
N LEU A 60 -2.48 4.50 9.97
CA LEU A 60 -2.86 3.27 10.67
C LEU A 60 -4.15 3.41 11.47
N ARG A 61 -4.35 4.56 12.14
CA ARG A 61 -5.42 4.70 13.12
C ARG A 61 -6.81 4.52 12.51
N THR A 62 -7.06 5.13 11.35
CA THR A 62 -8.34 5.01 10.67
C THR A 62 -8.37 3.80 9.74
N MET A 63 -7.27 3.52 9.08
CA MET A 63 -7.21 2.44 8.09
C MET A 63 -7.43 1.06 8.71
N SER A 64 -6.89 0.78 9.91
CA SER A 64 -7.04 -0.53 10.52
C SER A 64 -8.50 -0.84 10.88
N VAL A 65 -9.24 0.16 11.36
CA VAL A 65 -10.66 -0.01 11.68
C VAL A 65 -11.46 -0.33 10.41
N HIS A 66 -11.24 0.42 9.35
CA HIS A 66 -11.94 0.20 8.07
C HIS A 66 -11.53 -1.11 7.42
N PHE A 67 -10.27 -1.51 7.58
CA PHE A 67 -9.80 -2.78 7.06
C PHE A 67 -10.53 -3.97 7.68
N HIS A 68 -10.71 -3.98 9.00
CA HIS A 68 -11.45 -5.05 9.68
C HIS A 68 -12.88 -5.17 9.16
N GLY A 69 -13.56 -4.03 8.96
CA GLY A 69 -14.89 -4.03 8.38
C GLY A 69 -14.90 -4.52 6.93
N PHE A 70 -13.91 -4.15 6.16
CA PHE A 70 -13.82 -4.54 4.75
C PHE A 70 -13.64 -6.05 4.59
N VAL A 71 -12.70 -6.65 5.32
CA VAL A 71 -12.41 -8.08 5.18
C VAL A 71 -13.47 -8.98 5.78
N ALA A 72 -14.41 -8.43 6.56
CA ALA A 72 -15.56 -9.18 7.04
C ALA A 72 -16.46 -9.64 5.88
N THR A 73 -16.46 -8.91 4.75
CA THR A 73 -17.33 -9.19 3.59
C THR A 73 -16.58 -9.25 2.26
N HIS A 74 -15.31 -8.83 2.21
CA HIS A 74 -14.53 -8.76 0.97
C HIS A 74 -13.13 -9.34 1.18
N GLU A 75 -12.54 -9.85 0.10
CA GLU A 75 -11.13 -10.20 0.09
C GLU A 75 -10.29 -8.95 -0.16
N SER A 76 -9.16 -8.84 0.55
CA SER A 76 -8.21 -7.75 0.36
C SER A 76 -6.82 -8.29 0.03
N PRO A 77 -6.10 -7.69 -0.94
CA PRO A 77 -4.70 -8.04 -1.17
C PRO A 77 -3.80 -7.68 0.01
N GLY A 78 -4.29 -6.87 0.94
CA GLY A 78 -3.57 -6.47 2.13
C GLY A 78 -3.18 -5.00 2.15
N VAL A 79 -2.67 -4.58 3.30
CA VAL A 79 -2.23 -3.19 3.53
C VAL A 79 -0.85 -3.20 4.15
N LEU A 80 0.07 -2.42 3.58
CA LEU A 80 1.37 -2.11 4.17
C LEU A 80 1.31 -0.72 4.77
N MET A 81 1.64 -0.62 6.06
CA MET A 81 1.63 0.63 6.80
C MET A 81 3.05 1.17 6.92
N ILE A 82 3.27 2.41 6.47
CA ILE A 82 4.54 3.11 6.63
C ILE A 82 4.46 3.93 7.91
N PRO A 83 5.33 3.68 8.90
CA PRO A 83 5.35 4.51 10.11
C PRO A 83 5.63 5.98 9.79
N SER A 84 4.94 6.90 10.44
CA SER A 84 5.08 8.34 10.19
C SER A 84 6.50 8.87 10.46
N SER A 85 7.25 8.18 11.30
CA SER A 85 8.66 8.52 11.60
C SER A 85 9.65 8.02 10.55
N ARG A 86 9.19 7.20 9.60
CA ARG A 86 10.06 6.61 8.59
C ARG A 86 10.48 7.66 7.56
N SER A 87 11.77 7.78 7.26
CA SER A 87 12.25 8.64 6.18
C SER A 87 11.83 8.10 4.81
N ILE A 88 11.83 8.98 3.80
CA ILE A 88 11.53 8.56 2.43
C ILE A 88 12.50 7.45 1.99
N GLY A 89 13.80 7.62 2.24
CA GLY A 89 14.80 6.62 1.88
C GLY A 89 14.57 5.28 2.56
N ALA A 90 14.24 5.29 3.86
CA ALA A 90 13.94 4.07 4.60
C ALA A 90 12.64 3.42 4.11
N ALA A 91 11.64 4.20 3.73
CA ALA A 91 10.42 3.66 3.15
C ALA A 91 10.69 2.97 1.80
N ILE A 92 11.52 3.57 0.96
CA ILE A 92 11.93 2.96 -0.32
C ILE A 92 12.63 1.62 -0.08
N GLU A 93 13.57 1.57 0.86
CA GLU A 93 14.29 0.34 1.20
C GLU A 93 13.32 -0.75 1.68
N GLY A 94 12.37 -0.39 2.54
CA GLY A 94 11.37 -1.34 3.06
C GLY A 94 10.47 -1.89 1.96
N LEU A 95 9.99 -1.04 1.06
CA LEU A 95 9.15 -1.46 -0.05
C LEU A 95 9.91 -2.36 -1.04
N LEU A 96 11.16 -2.03 -1.32
CA LEU A 96 12.00 -2.87 -2.16
C LEU A 96 12.21 -4.23 -1.53
N PHE A 97 12.48 -4.27 -0.23
CA PHE A 97 12.64 -5.52 0.52
C PHE A 97 11.38 -6.40 0.41
N VAL A 98 10.19 -5.81 0.60
CA VAL A 98 8.91 -6.51 0.48
C VAL A 98 8.74 -7.08 -0.93
N TRP A 99 8.99 -6.27 -1.95
CA TRP A 99 8.84 -6.72 -3.33
C TRP A 99 9.77 -7.87 -3.69
N LEU A 100 11.00 -7.86 -3.16
CA LEU A 100 11.99 -8.89 -3.43
C LEU A 100 11.73 -10.19 -2.66
N ASN A 101 11.18 -10.10 -1.44
CA ASN A 101 11.18 -11.24 -0.51
C ASN A 101 9.79 -11.76 -0.13
N TRP A 102 8.74 -10.95 -0.24
CA TRP A 102 7.38 -11.36 0.13
C TRP A 102 6.57 -11.71 -1.11
N THR A 103 5.50 -12.47 -0.89
CA THR A 103 4.53 -12.84 -1.93
C THR A 103 3.17 -12.25 -1.60
N PRO A 104 2.24 -12.18 -2.58
CA PRO A 104 0.86 -11.75 -2.29
C PRO A 104 0.19 -12.51 -1.14
N ASP A 105 0.50 -13.81 -0.99
CA ASP A 105 -0.08 -14.61 0.09
C ASP A 105 0.36 -14.14 1.48
N ASP A 106 1.53 -13.54 1.59
CA ASP A 106 2.03 -13.02 2.87
C ASP A 106 1.19 -11.84 3.38
N LEU A 107 0.51 -11.14 2.48
CA LEU A 107 -0.25 -9.93 2.81
C LEU A 107 -1.76 -10.10 2.69
N HIS A 108 -2.24 -11.19 2.11
CA HIS A 108 -3.66 -11.42 1.87
C HIS A 108 -4.47 -11.28 3.16
N ASN A 109 -5.46 -10.39 3.15
CA ASN A 109 -6.33 -10.10 4.30
C ASN A 109 -5.58 -9.68 5.56
N ARG A 110 -4.41 -9.03 5.41
CA ARG A 110 -3.57 -8.61 6.55
C ARG A 110 -3.18 -7.15 6.45
N VAL A 111 -2.99 -6.54 7.62
CA VAL A 111 -2.31 -5.25 7.76
C VAL A 111 -0.94 -5.53 8.37
N GLN A 112 0.11 -5.07 7.72
CA GLN A 112 1.48 -5.27 8.18
C GLN A 112 2.23 -3.95 8.19
N TRP A 113 3.07 -3.76 9.20
CA TRP A 113 4.04 -2.67 9.18
C TRP A 113 5.11 -2.95 8.13
N LEU A 114 5.54 -1.89 7.48
CA LEU A 114 6.70 -1.96 6.59
C LEU A 114 7.94 -2.37 7.41
N PRO A 115 8.69 -3.40 6.98
CA PRO A 115 9.88 -3.85 7.70
C PRO A 115 11.02 -2.83 7.70
#